data_7995823b973d748ec88b0279d82dfc66
#
_entry.id   7995823b973d748ec88b0279d82dfc66
#
_cell.length_a   1.000
_cell.length_b   1.000
_cell.length_c   1.000
_cell.angle_alpha   90.00
_cell.angle_beta   90.00
_cell.angle_gamma   90.00
#
_symmetry.space_group_name_H-M   'P 1'
#
loop_
_entity.id
_entity.type
_entity.pdbx_description
1 polymer ?
#
loop_
_entity_poly.entity_id
_entity_poly.type
_entity_poly.pdbx_seq_one_letter_code
_entity_poly.pdbx_strand_id
1 'polypeptide(L)' 'MPNMSSMDKQKLLVSIGKRIQEIRISKNLTQVDLVGKIEGEIDTTNISRIEAGRTNPTIFTLYRIANALEVPLTDIVNIN' A
#
# COMPACT_ATOMS: atom_id res chain seq x y z
N MET A 1 7.50 12.30 -23.13
CA MET A 1 7.11 11.41 -22.06
C MET A 1 8.13 10.25 -21.94
N PRO A 2 8.66 10.03 -20.76
CA PRO A 2 9.62 8.93 -20.62
C PRO A 2 8.94 7.57 -20.83
N ASN A 3 9.69 6.62 -21.34
CA ASN A 3 9.20 5.27 -21.50
C ASN A 3 9.10 4.58 -20.14
N MET A 4 8.01 3.88 -19.91
CA MET A 4 7.89 3.04 -18.74
C MET A 4 8.73 1.77 -18.95
N SER A 5 9.52 1.42 -17.96
CA SER A 5 10.34 0.22 -17.97
C SER A 5 9.99 -0.67 -16.78
N SER A 6 10.54 -1.89 -16.76
CA SER A 6 10.40 -2.77 -15.59
C SER A 6 10.93 -2.10 -14.31
N MET A 7 12.00 -1.30 -14.47
CA MET A 7 12.58 -0.56 -13.35
C MET A 7 11.59 0.48 -12.80
N ASP A 8 10.86 1.16 -13.71
CA ASP A 8 9.86 2.16 -13.30
C ASP A 8 8.69 1.50 -12.58
N LYS A 9 8.26 0.33 -13.05
CA LYS A 9 7.21 -0.44 -12.37
C LYS A 9 7.65 -0.81 -10.95
N GLN A 10 8.86 -1.31 -10.79
CA GLN A 10 9.37 -1.69 -9.47
C GLN A 10 9.46 -0.48 -8.54
N LYS A 11 9.95 0.65 -9.05
CA LYS A 11 10.01 1.88 -8.27
C LYS A 11 8.62 2.34 -7.83
N LEU A 12 7.64 2.25 -8.72
CA LEU A 12 6.26 2.61 -8.39
C LEU A 12 5.71 1.76 -7.26
N LEU A 13 5.89 0.43 -7.36
CA LEU A 13 5.37 -0.48 -6.34
C LEU A 13 6.06 -0.25 -4.99
N VAL A 14 7.36 -0.03 -4.99
CA VAL A 14 8.11 0.27 -3.77
C VAL A 14 7.63 1.59 -3.16
N SER A 15 7.41 2.61 -3.98
CA SER A 15 6.96 3.93 -3.51
C SER A 15 5.57 3.86 -2.89
N ILE A 16 4.64 3.14 -3.52
CA ILE A 16 3.29 2.95 -2.99
C ILE A 16 3.34 2.17 -1.67
N GLY A 17 4.10 1.08 -1.64
CA GLY A 17 4.24 0.27 -0.44
C GLY A 17 4.82 1.05 0.72
N LYS A 18 5.84 1.85 0.45
CA LYS A 18 6.48 2.70 1.45
C LYS A 18 5.51 3.75 1.98
N ARG A 19 4.69 4.33 1.10
CA ARG A 19 3.70 5.32 1.49
C ARG A 19 2.66 4.70 2.43
N ILE A 20 2.18 3.50 2.12
CA ILE A 20 1.27 2.77 2.99
C ILE A 20 1.91 2.56 4.37
N GLN A 21 3.15 2.08 4.39
CA GLN A 21 3.88 1.85 5.63
C GLN A 21 4.02 3.14 6.46
N GLU A 22 4.38 4.24 5.82
CA GLU A 22 4.53 5.52 6.51
C GLU A 22 3.24 5.97 7.16
N ILE A 23 2.12 5.88 6.44
CA ILE A 23 0.81 6.26 6.99
C ILE A 23 0.44 5.33 8.15
N ARG A 24 0.64 4.02 7.96
CA ARG A 24 0.35 3.04 9.01
C ARG A 24 1.11 3.33 10.30
N ILE A 25 2.42 3.55 10.18
CA ILE A 25 3.29 3.83 11.33
C ILE A 25 2.89 5.15 11.99
N SER A 26 2.55 6.17 11.19
CA SER A 26 2.12 7.46 11.73
C SER A 26 0.86 7.36 12.59
N LYS A 27 0.07 6.31 12.39
CA LYS A 27 -1.15 6.05 13.16
C LYS A 27 -0.93 5.02 14.28
N ASN A 28 0.31 4.66 14.54
CA ASN A 28 0.70 3.70 15.57
C ASN A 28 0.08 2.31 15.35
N LEU A 29 -0.05 1.89 14.10
CA LEU A 29 -0.61 0.58 13.75
C LEU A 29 0.50 -0.37 13.35
N THR A 30 0.43 -1.61 13.85
CA THR A 30 1.24 -2.72 13.32
C THR A 30 0.59 -3.23 12.03
N GLN A 31 1.29 -4.11 11.31
CA GLN A 31 0.69 -4.76 10.15
C GLN A 31 -0.51 -5.61 10.54
N VAL A 32 -0.45 -6.27 11.70
CA VAL A 32 -1.56 -7.06 12.24
C VAL A 32 -2.75 -6.14 12.54
N ASP A 33 -2.50 -4.99 13.16
CA ASP A 33 -3.56 -4.02 13.44
C ASP A 33 -4.25 -3.56 12.15
N LEU A 34 -3.45 -3.28 11.12
CA LEU A 34 -4.00 -2.84 9.84
C LEU A 34 -4.88 -3.92 9.21
N VAL A 35 -4.40 -5.18 9.21
CA VAL A 35 -5.19 -6.31 8.70
C VAL A 35 -6.54 -6.38 9.39
N GLY A 36 -6.56 -6.19 10.71
CA GLY A 36 -7.81 -6.24 11.48
C GLY A 36 -8.80 -5.14 11.12
N LYS A 37 -8.34 -4.06 10.49
CA LYS A 37 -9.19 -2.94 10.09
C LYS A 37 -9.63 -3.01 8.62
N ILE A 38 -9.04 -3.88 7.82
CA ILE A 38 -9.37 -4.01 6.41
C ILE A 38 -10.63 -4.86 6.25
N GLU A 39 -11.61 -4.38 5.51
CA GLU A 39 -12.78 -5.17 5.15
C GLU A 39 -12.40 -6.20 4.09
N GLY A 40 -12.88 -7.43 4.27
CA GLY A 40 -12.62 -8.52 3.36
C GLY A 40 -11.37 -9.29 3.75
N GLU A 41 -11.08 -10.32 2.97
CA GLU A 41 -9.96 -11.21 3.27
C GLU A 41 -8.64 -10.63 2.80
N ILE A 42 -7.70 -10.55 3.73
CA ILE A 42 -6.31 -10.22 3.47
C ILE A 42 -5.53 -10.69 4.69
N ASP A 43 -4.29 -11.10 4.52
CA ASP A 43 -3.47 -11.51 5.65
C ASP A 43 -2.24 -10.61 5.80
N THR A 44 -1.54 -10.80 6.92
CA THR A 44 -0.36 -10.01 7.24
C THR A 44 0.76 -10.22 6.20
N THR A 45 0.88 -11.41 5.65
CA THR A 45 1.87 -11.71 4.62
C THR A 45 1.63 -10.86 3.38
N ASN A 46 0.36 -10.73 2.96
CA ASN A 46 0.01 -9.89 1.81
C ASN A 46 0.33 -8.42 2.08
N ILE A 47 -0.01 -7.91 3.26
CA ILE A 47 0.32 -6.53 3.63
C ILE A 47 1.83 -6.32 3.62
N SER A 48 2.60 -7.26 4.18
CA SER A 48 4.06 -7.19 4.19
C SER A 48 4.63 -7.11 2.77
N ARG A 49 4.11 -7.92 1.85
CA ARG A 49 4.55 -7.92 0.45
C ARG A 49 4.19 -6.61 -0.26
N ILE A 50 2.99 -6.09 0.00
CA ILE A 50 2.56 -4.82 -0.58
C ILE A 50 3.47 -3.69 -0.10
N GLU A 51 3.73 -3.61 1.19
CA GLU A 51 4.58 -2.58 1.77
C GLU A 51 6.02 -2.66 1.26
N ALA A 52 6.49 -3.86 0.95
CA ALA A 52 7.84 -4.06 0.41
C ALA A 52 7.92 -3.86 -1.11
N GLY A 53 6.82 -3.62 -1.79
CA GLY A 53 6.80 -3.47 -3.24
C GLY A 53 7.00 -4.77 -3.99
N ARG A 54 6.70 -5.90 -3.36
CA ARG A 54 6.93 -7.23 -3.95
C ARG A 54 5.73 -7.80 -4.69
N THR A 55 4.62 -7.10 -4.68
CA THR A 55 3.41 -7.54 -5.37
C THR A 55 2.73 -6.32 -5.98
N ASN A 56 1.89 -6.56 -6.95
CA ASN A 56 1.15 -5.52 -7.66
C ASN A 56 -0.32 -5.60 -7.23
N PRO A 57 -0.71 -4.91 -6.15
CA PRO A 57 -2.09 -4.96 -5.68
C PRO A 57 -3.03 -4.29 -6.68
N THR A 58 -4.28 -4.76 -6.69
CA THR A 58 -5.30 -4.10 -7.49
C THR A 58 -5.65 -2.75 -6.87
N ILE A 59 -6.24 -1.88 -7.67
CA ILE A 59 -6.77 -0.59 -7.18
C ILE A 59 -7.77 -0.83 -6.05
N PHE A 60 -8.62 -1.87 -6.18
CA PHE A 60 -9.59 -2.17 -5.13
C PHE A 60 -8.90 -2.53 -3.81
N THR A 61 -7.83 -3.32 -3.86
CA THR A 61 -7.06 -3.66 -2.66
C THR A 61 -6.47 -2.40 -2.03
N LEU A 62 -5.91 -1.50 -2.84
CA LEU A 62 -5.37 -0.23 -2.33
C LEU A 62 -6.47 0.62 -1.69
N TYR A 63 -7.65 0.64 -2.29
CA TYR A 63 -8.79 1.36 -1.72
C TYR A 63 -9.20 0.80 -0.36
N ARG A 64 -9.24 -0.53 -0.23
CA ARG A 64 -9.53 -1.18 1.05
C ARG A 64 -8.51 -0.81 2.13
N ILE A 65 -7.23 -0.76 1.76
CA ILE A 65 -6.16 -0.35 2.67
C ILE A 65 -6.35 1.12 3.08
N ALA A 66 -6.63 2.00 2.12
CA ALA A 66 -6.86 3.41 2.39
C ALA A 66 -8.01 3.61 3.38
N ASN A 67 -9.12 2.89 3.16
CA ASN A 67 -10.27 2.95 4.06
C ASN A 67 -9.90 2.51 5.48
N ALA A 68 -9.13 1.44 5.60
CA ALA A 68 -8.69 0.95 6.91
C ALA A 68 -7.78 1.96 7.61
N LEU A 69 -6.97 2.69 6.84
CA LEU A 69 -6.10 3.75 7.36
C LEU A 69 -6.84 5.08 7.55
N GLU A 70 -8.09 5.16 7.13
CA GLU A 70 -8.91 6.37 7.22
C GLU A 70 -8.30 7.54 6.45
N VAL A 71 -7.76 7.25 5.29
CA VAL A 71 -7.23 8.25 4.36
C VAL A 71 -7.82 8.05 2.97
N PRO A 72 -7.88 9.08 2.14
CA PRO A 72 -8.31 8.90 0.76
C PRO A 72 -7.29 8.09 -0.03
N LEU A 73 -7.73 7.38 -1.06
CA LEU A 73 -6.84 6.61 -1.92
C LEU A 73 -5.73 7.49 -2.50
N THR A 74 -6.03 8.75 -2.78
CA THR A 74 -5.05 9.70 -3.32
C THR A 74 -3.83 9.87 -2.41
N ASP A 75 -3.98 9.70 -1.09
CA ASP A 75 -2.84 9.79 -0.18
C ASP A 75 -1.87 8.62 -0.37
N ILE A 76 -2.37 7.45 -0.72
CA ILE A 76 -1.54 6.27 -0.94
C ILE A 76 -0.79 6.36 -2.27
N VAL A 77 -1.45 6.87 -3.32
CA VAL A 77 -0.85 6.94 -4.65
C VAL A 77 -0.14 8.25 -4.92
N ASN A 78 -0.05 9.12 -3.94
CA ASN A 78 0.72 10.36 -4.03
C ASN A 78 2.18 10.04 -3.73
N ILE A 79 2.93 9.76 -4.77
CA ILE A 79 4.27 9.19 -4.69
C ILE A 79 5.37 10.11 -5.20
N ASN A 80 5.12 11.38 -5.24
CA ASN A 80 6.14 12.35 -5.66
C ASN A 80 7.28 12.50 -4.66
#